data_3297d12029f47e8cfe07b8ef99d6ab51
#
_entry.id   3297d12029f47e8cfe07b8ef99d6ab51
#
_cell.length_a   1.000
_cell.length_b   1.000
_cell.length_c   1.000
_cell.angle_alpha   90.00
_cell.angle_beta   90.00
_cell.angle_gamma   90.00
#
_symmetry.space_group_name_H-M   'P 1'
#
loop_
_entity.id
_entity.type
_entity.pdbx_description
1 polymer ?
#
loop_
_entity_poly.entity_id
_entity_poly.type
_entity_poly.pdbx_seq_one_letter_code
_entity_poly.pdbx_strand_id
1 'polypeptide(L)'
;METLFIIFGRSAVGKTTIARKLKDKYGDRIHEALSVTTRNPRPGEIEGIDYHFISVEEFKEDLNRDNFVESIEYNGNYYGLMKTVFDESKVNIAIIEPNGLKQVKEKLKDRFKIVVIKIEENDDTLSERLVKRGDAPEIREKRINGDKTHFANIAFDYLINSRFEVLDWIMRDNSSLGN
;
A
#
# COMPACT_ATOMS: atom_id res chain seq x y z
N MET A 1 1.62 21.52 -5.46
CA MET A 1 1.51 20.08 -5.80
C MET A 1 1.72 19.31 -4.52
N GLU A 2 0.68 18.62 -4.07
CA GLU A 2 0.73 17.83 -2.85
C GLU A 2 1.58 16.55 -3.01
N THR A 3 1.88 15.91 -1.89
CA THR A 3 2.70 14.70 -1.87
C THR A 3 1.83 13.45 -1.87
N LEU A 4 2.21 12.47 -2.69
CA LEU A 4 1.73 11.10 -2.64
C LEU A 4 2.83 10.21 -2.03
N PHE A 5 2.57 9.69 -0.84
CA PHE A 5 3.40 8.66 -0.22
C PHE A 5 2.96 7.28 -0.67
N ILE A 6 3.86 6.58 -1.32
CA ILE A 6 3.66 5.19 -1.70
C ILE A 6 4.36 4.31 -0.68
N ILE A 7 3.59 3.46 0.00
CA ILE A 7 4.08 2.55 1.03
C ILE A 7 3.98 1.12 0.51
N PHE A 8 5.09 0.41 0.54
CA PHE A 8 5.12 -1.01 0.21
C PHE A 8 6.02 -1.80 1.17
N GLY A 9 5.89 -3.10 1.15
CA GLY A 9 6.65 -4.00 2.01
C GLY A 9 5.96 -5.35 2.14
N ARG A 10 6.68 -6.34 2.65
CA ARG A 10 6.22 -7.72 2.77
C ARG A 10 4.91 -7.87 3.56
N SER A 11 4.27 -9.01 3.41
CA SER A 11 3.09 -9.38 4.21
C SER A 11 3.38 -9.26 5.70
N ALA A 12 2.39 -8.80 6.47
CA ALA A 12 2.46 -8.61 7.92
C ALA A 12 3.51 -7.58 8.42
N VAL A 13 4.14 -6.80 7.55
CA VAL A 13 5.12 -5.77 7.96
C VAL A 13 4.48 -4.59 8.71
N GLY A 14 3.15 -4.43 8.65
CA GLY A 14 2.41 -3.40 9.40
C GLY A 14 1.93 -2.20 8.59
N LYS A 15 1.90 -2.27 7.26
CA LYS A 15 1.46 -1.17 6.38
C LYS A 15 0.10 -0.57 6.77
N THR A 16 -0.92 -1.39 6.89
CA THR A 16 -2.29 -0.95 7.26
C THR A 16 -2.33 -0.33 8.66
N THR A 17 -1.60 -0.90 9.61
CA THR A 17 -1.52 -0.34 10.98
C THR A 17 -0.90 1.05 10.97
N ILE A 18 0.12 1.26 10.16
CA ILE A 18 0.79 2.55 9.99
C ILE A 18 -0.15 3.56 9.33
N ALA A 19 -0.85 3.19 8.25
CA ALA A 19 -1.80 4.05 7.56
C ALA A 19 -2.91 4.53 8.51
N ARG A 20 -3.48 3.61 9.32
CA ARG A 20 -4.47 3.97 10.34
C ARG A 20 -3.94 4.97 11.37
N LYS A 21 -2.73 4.74 11.91
CA LYS A 21 -2.10 5.69 12.86
C LYS A 21 -1.86 7.07 12.25
N LEU A 22 -1.49 7.14 10.97
CA LEU A 22 -1.35 8.41 10.27
C LEU A 22 -2.69 9.12 10.14
N LYS A 23 -3.74 8.39 9.77
CA LYS A 23 -5.10 8.93 9.69
C LYS A 23 -5.60 9.44 11.05
N ASP A 24 -5.36 8.69 12.12
CA ASP A 24 -5.71 9.10 13.49
C ASP A 24 -4.97 10.39 13.90
N LYS A 25 -3.71 10.54 13.50
CA LYS A 25 -2.88 11.70 13.85
C LYS A 25 -3.23 12.95 13.05
N TYR A 26 -3.41 12.80 11.75
CA TYR A 26 -3.51 13.94 10.82
C TYR A 26 -4.94 14.23 10.34
N GLY A 27 -5.89 13.32 10.61
CA GLY A 27 -7.30 13.50 10.26
C GLY A 27 -7.49 13.84 8.78
N ASP A 28 -8.23 14.91 8.52
CA ASP A 28 -8.59 15.35 7.17
C ASP A 28 -7.43 15.95 6.35
N ARG A 29 -6.25 16.11 6.93
CA ARG A 29 -5.04 16.55 6.19
C ARG A 29 -4.45 15.46 5.33
N ILE A 30 -4.83 14.20 5.59
CA ILE A 30 -4.39 13.02 4.84
C ILE A 30 -5.56 12.37 4.14
N HIS A 31 -5.33 11.94 2.92
CA HIS A 31 -6.24 11.08 2.16
C HIS A 31 -5.59 9.73 1.89
N GLU A 32 -6.25 8.64 2.26
CA GLU A 32 -5.82 7.29 1.91
C GLU A 32 -6.43 6.89 0.56
N ALA A 33 -5.58 6.79 -0.45
CA ALA A 33 -5.95 6.30 -1.76
C ALA A 33 -6.11 4.77 -1.69
N LEU A 34 -7.33 4.33 -1.41
CA LEU A 34 -7.64 2.93 -1.14
C LEU A 34 -7.65 2.11 -2.43
N SER A 35 -6.93 0.99 -2.43
CA SER A 35 -6.90 0.05 -3.57
C SER A 35 -8.17 -0.79 -3.64
N VAL A 36 -8.55 -1.16 -4.86
CA VAL A 36 -9.52 -2.24 -5.10
C VAL A 36 -8.79 -3.59 -5.18
N THR A 37 -9.48 -4.68 -4.82
CA THR A 37 -8.95 -6.04 -4.98
C THR A 37 -10.08 -7.05 -5.23
N THR A 38 -9.75 -8.10 -6.00
CA THR A 38 -10.65 -9.23 -6.20
C THR A 38 -10.44 -10.36 -5.18
N ARG A 39 -9.50 -10.17 -4.26
CA ARG A 39 -9.27 -11.10 -3.16
C ARG A 39 -10.42 -11.04 -2.15
N ASN A 40 -10.85 -12.20 -1.65
CA ASN A 40 -11.78 -12.20 -0.53
C ASN A 40 -11.21 -11.48 0.70
N PRO A 41 -12.03 -10.74 1.47
CA PRO A 41 -11.62 -10.15 2.74
C PRO A 41 -11.01 -11.20 3.69
N ARG A 42 -9.96 -10.82 4.40
CA ARG A 42 -9.43 -11.62 5.51
C ARG A 42 -10.22 -11.35 6.78
N PRO A 43 -10.16 -12.24 7.80
CA PRO A 43 -10.75 -11.94 9.09
C PRO A 43 -10.28 -10.59 9.64
N GLY A 44 -11.22 -9.71 9.95
CA GLY A 44 -10.96 -8.37 10.47
C GLY A 44 -10.70 -7.29 9.42
N GLU A 45 -10.66 -7.60 8.13
CA GLU A 45 -10.66 -6.59 7.07
C GLU A 45 -12.09 -6.08 6.80
N ILE A 46 -12.21 -4.80 6.53
CA ILE A 46 -13.48 -4.08 6.38
C ILE A 46 -13.51 -3.40 5.01
N GLU A 47 -14.63 -3.63 4.28
CA GLU A 47 -14.92 -2.94 3.02
C GLU A 47 -14.85 -1.42 3.19
N GLY A 48 -14.18 -0.75 2.24
CA GLY A 48 -14.04 0.71 2.25
C GLY A 48 -13.09 1.27 3.31
N ILE A 49 -12.40 0.38 4.08
CA ILE A 49 -11.38 0.76 5.05
C ILE A 49 -10.02 0.13 4.73
N ASP A 50 -9.98 -1.17 4.47
CA ASP A 50 -8.74 -1.87 4.13
C ASP A 50 -8.55 -1.98 2.62
N TYR A 51 -9.62 -2.24 1.90
CA TYR A 51 -9.72 -2.31 0.44
C TYR A 51 -11.16 -2.04 0.01
N HIS A 52 -11.37 -1.75 -1.27
CA HIS A 52 -12.63 -2.02 -1.94
C HIS A 52 -12.57 -3.42 -2.54
N PHE A 53 -13.40 -4.33 -2.01
CA PHE A 53 -13.46 -5.72 -2.46
C PHE A 53 -14.49 -5.85 -3.57
N ILE A 54 -14.03 -6.14 -4.79
CA ILE A 54 -14.87 -6.21 -5.98
C ILE A 54 -14.75 -7.60 -6.65
N SER A 55 -15.68 -7.93 -7.53
CA SER A 55 -15.61 -9.16 -8.33
C SER A 55 -14.51 -9.07 -9.41
N VAL A 56 -14.10 -10.22 -9.95
CA VAL A 56 -13.18 -10.28 -11.09
C VAL A 56 -13.80 -9.63 -12.33
N GLU A 57 -15.11 -9.79 -12.51
CA GLU A 57 -15.88 -9.20 -13.60
C GLU A 57 -15.84 -7.68 -13.55
N GLU A 58 -16.15 -7.08 -12.39
CA GLU A 58 -16.08 -5.63 -12.15
C GLU A 58 -14.66 -5.09 -12.38
N PHE A 59 -13.64 -5.78 -11.85
CA PHE A 59 -12.26 -5.38 -12.08
C PHE A 59 -11.90 -5.34 -13.57
N LYS A 60 -12.29 -6.36 -14.32
CA LYS A 60 -12.03 -6.42 -15.77
C LYS A 60 -12.78 -5.35 -16.55
N GLU A 61 -14.02 -5.02 -16.15
CA GLU A 61 -14.75 -3.92 -16.76
C GLU A 61 -14.02 -2.58 -16.54
N ASP A 62 -13.58 -2.30 -15.32
CA ASP A 62 -12.83 -1.09 -15.00
C ASP A 62 -11.48 -1.04 -15.73
N LEU A 63 -10.82 -2.18 -15.88
CA LEU A 63 -9.58 -2.29 -16.66
C LEU A 63 -9.81 -1.94 -18.14
N ASN A 64 -10.87 -2.48 -18.73
CA ASN A 64 -11.25 -2.20 -20.12
C ASN A 64 -11.63 -0.72 -20.36
N ARG A 65 -12.17 -0.04 -19.32
CA ARG A 65 -12.50 1.39 -19.35
C ARG A 65 -11.30 2.30 -19.04
N ASP A 66 -10.12 1.74 -18.88
CA ASP A 66 -8.89 2.46 -18.46
C ASP A 66 -9.09 3.28 -17.16
N ASN A 67 -9.83 2.76 -16.20
CA ASN A 67 -10.13 3.44 -14.95
C ASN A 67 -8.97 3.40 -13.93
N PHE A 68 -7.92 2.60 -14.17
CA PHE A 68 -6.83 2.42 -13.23
C PHE A 68 -5.60 3.30 -13.51
N VAL A 69 -5.02 3.84 -12.44
CA VAL A 69 -3.66 4.36 -12.43
C VAL A 69 -2.67 3.19 -12.53
N GLU A 70 -2.87 2.17 -11.69
CA GLU A 70 -2.09 0.93 -11.75
C GLU A 70 -3.01 -0.27 -11.56
N SER A 71 -2.64 -1.37 -12.16
CA SER A 71 -3.29 -2.66 -11.96
C SER A 71 -2.27 -3.78 -12.11
N ILE A 72 -2.35 -4.75 -11.20
CA ILE A 72 -1.49 -5.92 -11.20
C ILE A 72 -2.27 -7.19 -10.85
N GLU A 73 -1.73 -8.33 -11.25
CA GLU A 73 -2.11 -9.63 -10.71
C GLU A 73 -1.02 -10.10 -9.74
N TYR A 74 -1.43 -10.51 -8.55
CA TYR A 74 -0.53 -11.05 -7.53
C TYR A 74 -1.19 -12.19 -6.76
N ASN A 75 -0.52 -13.34 -6.72
CA ASN A 75 -1.02 -14.56 -6.06
C ASN A 75 -2.45 -14.95 -6.50
N GLY A 76 -2.77 -14.84 -7.79
CA GLY A 76 -4.06 -15.20 -8.37
C GLY A 76 -5.21 -14.24 -8.07
N ASN A 77 -4.92 -13.03 -7.58
CA ASN A 77 -5.88 -11.97 -7.36
C ASN A 77 -5.43 -10.69 -8.06
N TYR A 78 -6.39 -9.87 -8.43
CA TYR A 78 -6.13 -8.55 -8.99
C TYR A 78 -6.12 -7.49 -7.89
N TYR A 79 -5.27 -6.47 -8.09
CA TYR A 79 -5.17 -5.28 -7.25
C TYR A 79 -5.03 -4.06 -8.15
N GLY A 80 -5.58 -2.93 -7.75
CA GLY A 80 -5.45 -1.72 -8.54
C GLY A 80 -5.80 -0.45 -7.77
N LEU A 81 -5.26 0.68 -8.24
CA LEU A 81 -5.62 2.02 -7.81
C LEU A 81 -6.43 2.72 -8.89
N MET A 82 -7.64 3.12 -8.56
CA MET A 82 -8.50 3.88 -9.47
C MET A 82 -7.96 5.29 -9.70
N LYS A 83 -8.15 5.84 -10.91
CA LYS A 83 -7.77 7.24 -11.23
C LYS A 83 -8.49 8.27 -10.35
N THR A 84 -9.68 7.93 -9.88
CA THR A 84 -10.57 8.79 -9.10
C THR A 84 -10.31 8.78 -7.61
N VAL A 85 -9.41 7.91 -7.10
CA VAL A 85 -9.23 7.70 -5.66
C VAL A 85 -8.35 8.76 -4.99
N PHE A 86 -7.75 9.69 -5.72
CA PHE A 86 -6.81 10.67 -5.20
C PHE A 86 -7.47 12.03 -4.91
N ASP A 87 -7.09 12.66 -3.80
CA ASP A 87 -7.48 14.03 -3.44
C ASP A 87 -6.27 14.97 -3.61
N GLU A 88 -6.25 15.77 -4.67
CA GLU A 88 -5.13 16.67 -4.99
C GLU A 88 -5.00 17.85 -4.02
N SER A 89 -5.96 18.06 -3.13
CA SER A 89 -5.91 19.10 -2.08
C SER A 89 -5.27 18.60 -0.78
N LYS A 90 -4.95 17.31 -0.68
CA LYS A 90 -4.43 16.65 0.52
C LYS A 90 -3.16 15.87 0.28
N VAL A 91 -2.44 15.60 1.34
CA VAL A 91 -1.37 14.59 1.33
C VAL A 91 -2.01 13.22 1.14
N ASN A 92 -1.61 12.51 0.08
CA ASN A 92 -2.14 11.19 -0.21
C ASN A 92 -1.21 10.09 0.28
N ILE A 93 -1.79 8.97 0.71
CA ILE A 93 -1.08 7.74 1.07
C ILE A 93 -1.69 6.61 0.23
N ALA A 94 -0.85 5.84 -0.43
CA ALA A 94 -1.25 4.63 -1.13
C ALA A 94 -0.40 3.44 -0.68
N ILE A 95 -1.05 2.31 -0.39
CA ILE A 95 -0.38 1.04 -0.16
C ILE A 95 -0.53 0.21 -1.42
N ILE A 96 0.58 -0.08 -2.10
CA ILE A 96 0.55 -0.81 -3.36
C ILE A 96 1.49 -2.03 -3.33
N GLU A 97 1.27 -2.94 -4.27
CA GLU A 97 2.24 -3.97 -4.58
C GLU A 97 3.37 -3.38 -5.46
N PRO A 98 4.63 -3.80 -5.24
CA PRO A 98 5.78 -3.15 -5.88
C PRO A 98 5.75 -3.16 -7.41
N ASN A 99 5.16 -4.18 -8.03
CA ASN A 99 5.04 -4.27 -9.49
C ASN A 99 4.20 -3.12 -10.10
N GLY A 100 3.32 -2.52 -9.32
CA GLY A 100 2.51 -1.37 -9.73
C GLY A 100 3.25 -0.02 -9.69
N LEU A 101 4.38 0.07 -8.98
CA LEU A 101 5.07 1.33 -8.70
C LEU A 101 5.46 2.11 -9.96
N LYS A 102 5.92 1.41 -11.00
CA LYS A 102 6.29 2.05 -12.27
C LYS A 102 5.08 2.74 -12.91
N GLN A 103 3.94 2.07 -12.96
CA GLN A 103 2.71 2.64 -13.53
C GLN A 103 2.27 3.89 -12.75
N VAL A 104 2.29 3.83 -11.41
CA VAL A 104 1.94 4.98 -10.56
C VAL A 104 2.87 6.16 -10.82
N LYS A 105 4.19 5.94 -10.84
CA LYS A 105 5.18 6.99 -11.11
C LYS A 105 4.97 7.63 -12.48
N GLU A 106 4.76 6.83 -13.52
CA GLU A 106 4.55 7.33 -14.88
C GLU A 106 3.27 8.16 -15.03
N LYS A 107 2.16 7.72 -14.42
CA LYS A 107 0.85 8.36 -14.58
C LYS A 107 0.59 9.53 -13.62
N LEU A 108 1.27 9.58 -12.48
CA LEU A 108 0.98 10.59 -11.44
C LEU A 108 2.10 11.61 -11.19
N LYS A 109 3.26 11.51 -11.84
CA LYS A 109 4.40 12.41 -11.65
C LYS A 109 4.08 13.92 -11.88
N ASP A 110 3.11 14.21 -12.73
CA ASP A 110 2.69 15.58 -13.04
C ASP A 110 1.55 16.09 -12.13
N ARG A 111 0.99 15.20 -11.27
CA ARG A 111 -0.09 15.51 -10.32
C ARG A 111 0.41 15.58 -8.88
N PHE A 112 1.42 14.78 -8.53
CA PHE A 112 1.92 14.65 -7.17
C PHE A 112 3.45 14.64 -7.11
N LYS A 113 4.01 15.20 -6.02
CA LYS A 113 5.36 14.83 -5.57
C LYS A 113 5.30 13.40 -5.03
N ILE A 114 5.93 12.44 -5.71
CA ILE A 114 5.87 11.03 -5.30
C ILE A 114 7.06 10.70 -4.41
N VAL A 115 6.78 10.18 -3.21
CA VAL A 115 7.77 9.69 -2.25
C VAL A 115 7.50 8.22 -1.95
N VAL A 116 8.49 7.37 -2.20
CA VAL A 116 8.37 5.92 -2.09
C VAL A 116 9.04 5.42 -0.82
N ILE A 117 8.28 4.74 0.04
CA ILE A 117 8.73 4.24 1.32
C ILE A 117 8.60 2.73 1.36
N LYS A 118 9.74 2.05 1.54
CA LYS A 118 9.78 0.62 1.79
C LYS A 118 9.79 0.36 3.29
N ILE A 119 8.88 -0.50 3.75
CA ILE A 119 8.88 -0.98 5.13
C ILE A 119 9.44 -2.39 5.18
N GLU A 120 10.45 -2.60 6.00
CA GLU A 120 11.05 -3.90 6.27
C GLU A 120 10.99 -4.27 7.75
N GLU A 121 10.88 -5.57 8.00
CA GLU A 121 11.03 -6.21 9.31
C GLU A 121 11.78 -7.53 9.14
N ASN A 122 12.38 -8.01 10.24
CA ASN A 122 13.04 -9.31 10.24
C ASN A 122 12.03 -10.46 10.12
N ASP A 123 12.51 -11.60 9.65
CA ASP A 123 11.68 -12.77 9.37
C ASP A 123 10.99 -13.33 10.63
N ASP A 124 11.64 -13.27 11.78
CA ASP A 124 11.07 -13.76 13.05
C ASP A 124 9.83 -12.93 13.41
N THR A 125 9.94 -11.61 13.38
CA THR A 125 8.82 -10.70 13.62
C THR A 125 7.68 -10.92 12.63
N LEU A 126 8.00 -11.11 11.35
CA LEU A 126 6.97 -11.39 10.33
C LEU A 126 6.30 -12.73 10.56
N SER A 127 7.07 -13.76 10.91
CA SER A 127 6.57 -15.10 11.23
C SER A 127 5.59 -15.05 12.40
N GLU A 128 5.96 -14.41 13.50
CA GLU A 128 5.10 -14.23 14.68
C GLU A 128 3.78 -13.53 14.33
N ARG A 129 3.85 -12.44 13.54
CA ARG A 129 2.66 -11.70 13.12
C ARG A 129 1.75 -12.51 12.20
N LEU A 130 2.31 -13.33 11.30
CA LEU A 130 1.56 -14.23 10.44
C LEU A 130 0.88 -15.35 11.23
N VAL A 131 1.56 -15.91 12.26
CA VAL A 131 0.97 -16.86 13.20
C VAL A 131 -0.21 -16.23 13.93
N LYS A 132 -0.01 -15.05 14.53
CA LYS A 132 -1.05 -14.33 15.27
C LYS A 132 -2.27 -13.98 14.39
N ARG A 133 -2.06 -13.79 13.08
CA ARG A 133 -3.13 -13.56 12.10
C ARG A 133 -3.89 -14.83 11.71
N GLY A 134 -3.39 -16.02 12.09
CA GLY A 134 -4.01 -17.31 11.78
C GLY A 134 -3.65 -17.89 10.41
N ASP A 135 -2.58 -17.41 9.77
CA ASP A 135 -2.13 -17.96 8.50
C ASP A 135 -1.62 -19.40 8.67
N ALA A 136 -2.03 -20.30 7.78
CA ALA A 136 -1.56 -21.69 7.77
C ALA A 136 -0.02 -21.78 7.53
N PRO A 137 0.66 -22.82 8.07
CA PRO A 137 2.12 -22.94 7.97
C PRO A 137 2.66 -22.78 6.54
N GLU A 138 2.06 -23.45 5.57
CA GLU A 138 2.47 -23.43 4.16
C GLU A 138 2.32 -22.02 3.54
N ILE A 139 1.28 -21.30 3.94
CA ILE A 139 1.05 -19.92 3.49
C ILE A 139 2.09 -18.99 4.09
N ARG A 140 2.46 -19.20 5.36
CA ARG A 140 3.50 -18.41 6.05
C ARG A 140 4.85 -18.54 5.36
N GLU A 141 5.28 -19.78 5.12
CA GLU A 141 6.55 -20.07 4.45
C GLU A 141 6.59 -19.46 3.04
N LYS A 142 5.51 -19.65 2.25
CA LYS A 142 5.39 -19.06 0.91
C LYS A 142 5.50 -17.52 0.96
N ARG A 143 4.91 -16.86 1.96
CA ARG A 143 4.96 -15.40 2.10
C ARG A 143 6.34 -14.91 2.54
N ILE A 144 6.97 -15.56 3.51
CA ILE A 144 8.30 -15.17 3.98
C ILE A 144 9.33 -15.32 2.86
N ASN A 145 9.35 -16.44 2.15
CA ASN A 145 10.34 -16.72 1.11
C ASN A 145 10.02 -16.05 -0.23
N GLY A 146 8.75 -16.10 -0.65
CA GLY A 146 8.31 -15.50 -1.93
C GLY A 146 8.38 -13.96 -1.91
N ASP A 147 7.95 -13.35 -0.82
CA ASP A 147 7.99 -11.90 -0.68
C ASP A 147 9.43 -11.36 -0.72
N LYS A 148 10.44 -12.07 -0.20
CA LYS A 148 11.85 -11.63 -0.27
C LYS A 148 12.30 -11.34 -1.70
N THR A 149 12.04 -12.24 -2.61
CA THR A 149 12.42 -12.08 -4.02
C THR A 149 11.58 -11.00 -4.70
N HIS A 150 10.29 -10.98 -4.43
CA HIS A 150 9.34 -10.04 -5.02
C HIS A 150 9.66 -8.57 -4.66
N PHE A 151 10.16 -8.32 -3.45
CA PHE A 151 10.46 -6.99 -2.94
C PHE A 151 11.95 -6.59 -3.03
N ALA A 152 12.82 -7.44 -3.58
CA ALA A 152 14.27 -7.27 -3.50
C ALA A 152 14.82 -6.06 -4.29
N ASN A 153 14.38 -5.85 -5.53
CA ASN A 153 15.00 -4.90 -6.47
C ASN A 153 14.11 -3.70 -6.80
N ILE A 154 13.31 -3.25 -5.85
CA ILE A 154 12.40 -2.11 -6.04
C ILE A 154 13.07 -0.83 -5.54
N ALA A 155 13.13 0.18 -6.40
CA ALA A 155 13.67 1.49 -6.02
C ALA A 155 12.73 2.22 -5.05
N PHE A 156 13.29 2.76 -3.99
CA PHE A 156 12.59 3.52 -2.95
C PHE A 156 13.43 4.75 -2.55
N ASP A 157 12.77 5.74 -1.96
CA ASP A 157 13.42 6.93 -1.43
C ASP A 157 13.84 6.72 0.03
N TYR A 158 13.01 5.99 0.80
CA TYR A 158 13.26 5.69 2.20
C TYR A 158 13.03 4.21 2.51
N LEU A 159 13.97 3.64 3.31
CA LEU A 159 13.84 2.33 3.93
C LEU A 159 13.63 2.53 5.43
N ILE A 160 12.54 2.00 5.96
CA ILE A 160 12.22 2.09 7.38
C ILE A 160 11.82 0.73 7.94
N ASN A 161 11.94 0.57 9.25
CA ASN A 161 11.21 -0.47 9.96
C ASN A 161 9.79 0.03 10.29
N SER A 162 8.96 -0.80 10.93
CA SER A 162 7.57 -0.46 11.26
C SER A 162 7.43 0.59 12.40
N ARG A 163 8.44 1.44 12.63
CA ARG A 163 8.38 2.53 13.61
C ARG A 163 7.62 3.72 13.06
N PHE A 164 6.53 4.03 13.71
CA PHE A 164 5.65 5.12 13.32
C PHE A 164 6.37 6.49 13.33
N GLU A 165 7.21 6.75 14.34
CA GLU A 165 7.90 8.02 14.53
C GLU A 165 8.83 8.38 13.38
N VAL A 166 9.50 7.37 12.79
CA VAL A 166 10.39 7.57 11.63
C VAL A 166 9.57 7.94 10.40
N LEU A 167 8.46 7.23 10.16
CA LEU A 167 7.58 7.53 9.04
C LEU A 167 6.94 8.92 9.20
N ASP A 168 6.49 9.25 10.40
CA ASP A 168 5.90 10.53 10.72
C ASP A 168 6.88 11.69 10.42
N TRP A 169 8.14 11.53 10.81
CA TRP A 169 9.19 12.49 10.50
C TRP A 169 9.38 12.65 8.98
N ILE A 170 9.50 11.53 8.23
CA ILE A 170 9.66 11.56 6.77
C ILE A 170 8.49 12.29 6.12
N MET A 171 7.27 12.02 6.56
CA MET A 171 6.08 12.64 5.98
C MET A 171 6.03 14.14 6.23
N ARG A 172 6.37 14.60 7.42
CA ARG A 172 6.45 16.05 7.72
C ARG A 172 7.53 16.77 6.92
N ASP A 173 8.70 16.13 6.77
CA ASP A 173 9.83 16.70 6.02
C ASP A 173 9.56 16.79 4.50
N ASN A 174 8.68 15.94 3.97
CA ASN A 174 8.44 15.83 2.53
C ASN A 174 7.08 16.36 2.06
N SER A 175 6.25 16.93 2.93
CA SER A 175 4.91 17.39 2.58
C SER A 175 4.46 18.61 3.38
N SER A 176 3.24 19.08 3.08
CA SER A 176 2.56 20.16 3.82
C SER A 176 2.21 19.81 5.28
N LEU A 177 2.41 18.56 5.73
CA LEU A 177 2.15 18.14 7.11
C LEU A 177 3.14 18.73 8.12
N GLY A 178 4.30 19.19 7.68
CA GLY A 178 5.33 19.83 8.51
C GLY A 178 5.06 21.29 8.87
N ASN A 179 4.10 21.91 8.22
CA ASN A 179 3.75 23.33 8.36
C ASN A 179 2.55 23.56 9.25
#